data_f915cd4da3e6797000832eae754dba3e
#
_entry.id   f915cd4da3e6797000832eae754dba3e
#
_cell.length_a   1.000
_cell.length_b   1.000
_cell.length_c   1.000
_cell.angle_alpha   90.00
_cell.angle_beta   90.00
_cell.angle_gamma   90.00
#
_symmetry.space_group_name_H-M   'P 1'
#
loop_
_entity.id
_entity.type
_entity.pdbx_description
1 polymer ?
#
loop_
_entity_poly.entity_id
_entity_poly.type
_entity_poly.pdbx_seq_one_letter_code
_entity_poly.pdbx_strand_id
1 'polypeptide(L)'
;YALASCLVGSEMCIRDSYCSAEEIEEQKKRARQKKMPYIYNRKWRDADEKDAPKDIKPVIRFKSKIEGNSKLNDLVQGDVEIENNTIEDFIILRNDGTPTYNLSATVDDHQMGMTHIIRGDDHKINTFKQIQIYQAMGWDVPEFAHIPLIHTIEGKKLSKRDNASTLDDYSKIGIMPDALRNYLLRLGWSYQDKEIFTLEESIEHFNLAGIGKSPSKLDMSRILSMNEHYIKTIDENDLYQCLDEYCKIYKEKIQDKRKPKVKSSLSFLKNKAKTLEDIYN
;
A
#
# COMPACT_ATOMS: atom_id res chain seq x y z
N TYR A 1 -16.55 -9.78 18.29
CA TYR A 1 -17.38 -9.48 19.49
C TYR A 1 -16.57 -9.50 20.78
N ALA A 2 -15.74 -10.52 21.06
CA ALA A 2 -14.97 -10.62 22.30
C ALA A 2 -13.92 -9.50 22.46
N LEU A 3 -13.32 -9.01 21.40
CA LEU A 3 -12.28 -7.96 21.43
C LEU A 3 -12.86 -6.54 21.57
N ALA A 4 -14.03 -6.28 21.00
CA ALA A 4 -14.76 -5.06 21.32
C ALA A 4 -15.16 -5.04 22.80
N SER A 5 -15.48 -6.19 23.42
CA SER A 5 -15.77 -6.30 24.84
C SER A 5 -14.54 -6.14 25.74
N CYS A 6 -13.32 -6.43 25.27
CA CYS A 6 -12.09 -6.09 26.02
C CYS A 6 -11.81 -4.56 26.02
N LEU A 7 -12.11 -3.85 24.93
CA LEU A 7 -12.13 -2.38 24.91
C LEU A 7 -13.26 -1.82 25.80
N VAL A 8 -14.38 -2.55 25.96
CA VAL A 8 -15.49 -2.23 26.85
C VAL A 8 -15.09 -2.31 28.34
N GLY A 9 -14.04 -3.04 28.69
CA GLY A 9 -13.48 -3.06 30.06
C GLY A 9 -12.81 -1.73 30.50
N SER A 10 -12.52 -0.82 29.56
CA SER A 10 -12.16 0.57 29.83
C SER A 10 -13.15 1.50 29.16
N GLU A 11 -14.30 1.76 29.75
CA GLU A 11 -15.32 2.74 29.29
C GLU A 11 -14.73 4.13 28.98
N MET A 12 -13.48 4.38 29.38
CA MET A 12 -12.76 5.63 29.15
C MET A 12 -12.30 5.83 27.69
N CYS A 13 -12.10 4.75 26.91
CA CYS A 13 -11.49 4.84 25.57
C CYS A 13 -12.46 4.77 24.40
N ILE A 14 -13.72 4.40 24.63
CA ILE A 14 -14.74 4.25 23.58
C ILE A 14 -16.03 4.97 23.92
N ARG A 15 -16.84 5.28 22.91
CA ARG A 15 -18.14 5.93 23.07
C ARG A 15 -19.09 5.58 21.93
N ASP A 16 -20.34 5.33 22.27
CA ASP A 16 -21.44 5.25 21.34
C ASP A 16 -21.73 6.61 20.71
N SER A 17 -21.96 6.64 19.43
CA SER A 17 -22.24 7.86 18.67
C SER A 17 -23.47 7.68 17.79
N TYR A 18 -24.48 8.52 18.01
CA TYR A 18 -25.82 8.44 17.41
C TYR A 18 -26.03 9.56 16.36
N CYS A 19 -25.04 9.79 15.49
CA CYS A 19 -25.20 10.76 14.41
C CYS A 19 -25.98 10.15 13.24
N SER A 20 -26.97 10.85 12.72
CA SER A 20 -27.66 10.44 11.50
C SER A 20 -26.77 10.60 10.26
N ALA A 21 -27.10 9.90 9.16
CA ALA A 21 -26.38 10.03 7.90
C ALA A 21 -26.48 11.46 7.33
N GLU A 22 -27.65 12.11 7.49
CA GLU A 22 -27.91 13.48 7.05
C GLU A 22 -27.04 14.47 7.81
N GLU A 23 -26.95 14.32 9.15
CA GLU A 23 -26.12 15.16 10.00
C GLU A 23 -24.64 15.08 9.59
N ILE A 24 -24.13 13.87 9.34
CA ILE A 24 -22.77 13.65 8.91
C ILE A 24 -22.52 14.26 7.52
N GLU A 25 -23.45 14.09 6.57
CA GLU A 25 -23.27 14.64 5.23
C GLU A 25 -23.33 16.18 5.23
N GLU A 26 -24.16 16.77 6.08
CA GLU A 26 -24.17 18.23 6.26
C GLU A 26 -22.84 18.75 6.81
N GLN A 27 -22.27 18.07 7.81
CA GLN A 27 -20.96 18.43 8.36
C GLN A 27 -19.86 18.33 7.29
N LYS A 28 -19.86 17.26 6.49
CA LYS A 28 -18.93 17.09 5.36
C LYS A 28 -19.11 18.20 4.31
N LYS A 29 -20.34 18.57 3.99
CA LYS A 29 -20.63 19.65 3.04
C LYS A 29 -20.08 21.00 3.55
N ARG A 30 -20.27 21.31 4.83
CA ARG A 30 -19.72 22.52 5.47
C ARG A 30 -18.18 22.53 5.44
N ALA A 31 -17.53 21.38 5.70
CA ALA A 31 -16.08 21.27 5.62
C ALA A 31 -15.56 21.49 4.19
N ARG A 32 -16.22 20.87 3.18
CA ARG A 32 -15.88 21.10 1.74
C ARG A 32 -16.02 22.57 1.32
N GLN A 33 -17.10 23.25 1.76
CA GLN A 33 -17.29 24.68 1.48
C GLN A 33 -16.16 25.55 2.05
N LYS A 34 -15.63 25.17 3.22
CA LYS A 34 -14.49 25.85 3.86
C LYS A 34 -13.13 25.39 3.34
N LYS A 35 -13.09 24.47 2.36
CA LYS A 35 -11.87 23.83 1.85
C LYS A 35 -11.01 23.18 2.95
N MET A 36 -11.68 22.68 4.00
CA MET A 36 -11.03 21.98 5.13
C MET A 36 -11.34 20.50 5.10
N PRO A 37 -10.45 19.65 5.60
CA PRO A 37 -10.75 18.23 5.79
C PRO A 37 -11.94 18.10 6.78
N TYR A 38 -12.78 17.10 6.53
CA TYR A 38 -13.84 16.76 7.48
C TYR A 38 -13.21 16.07 8.70
N ILE A 39 -13.49 16.61 9.88
CA ILE A 39 -13.18 16.02 11.18
C ILE A 39 -14.49 15.91 11.95
N TYR A 40 -14.76 14.76 12.55
CA TYR A 40 -15.93 14.56 13.39
C TYR A 40 -15.92 15.53 14.57
N ASN A 41 -17.04 16.21 14.83
CA ASN A 41 -17.16 17.29 15.81
C ASN A 41 -17.22 16.83 17.28
N ARG A 42 -17.05 15.54 17.54
CA ARG A 42 -17.06 14.91 18.88
C ARG A 42 -18.37 15.12 19.67
N LYS A 43 -19.50 15.38 18.99
CA LYS A 43 -20.81 15.66 19.61
C LYS A 43 -21.20 14.66 20.70
N TRP A 44 -20.95 13.38 20.47
CA TRP A 44 -21.32 12.30 21.39
C TRP A 44 -20.22 11.89 22.35
N ARG A 45 -19.06 12.55 22.34
CA ARG A 45 -17.90 12.16 23.16
C ARG A 45 -18.23 12.12 24.65
N ASP A 46 -18.92 13.15 25.14
CA ASP A 46 -19.23 13.34 26.55
C ASP A 46 -20.75 13.57 26.77
N ALA A 47 -21.59 13.27 25.78
CA ALA A 47 -23.04 13.38 25.87
C ALA A 47 -23.61 12.25 26.76
N ASP A 48 -24.73 12.52 27.42
CA ASP A 48 -25.45 11.50 28.20
C ASP A 48 -26.19 10.53 27.25
N GLU A 49 -26.15 9.23 27.56
CA GLU A 49 -26.90 8.21 26.81
C GLU A 49 -28.41 8.44 26.82
N LYS A 50 -28.92 9.14 27.85
CA LYS A 50 -30.34 9.53 27.93
C LYS A 50 -30.78 10.46 26.79
N ASP A 51 -29.84 11.19 26.19
CA ASP A 51 -30.08 12.07 25.06
C ASP A 51 -30.05 11.33 23.71
N ALA A 52 -29.79 10.00 23.73
CA ALA A 52 -29.67 9.19 22.53
C ALA A 52 -31.04 9.05 21.83
N PRO A 53 -31.12 9.30 20.51
CA PRO A 53 -32.33 9.03 19.73
C PRO A 53 -32.62 7.53 19.70
N LYS A 54 -33.90 7.16 19.92
CA LYS A 54 -34.31 5.75 20.03
C LYS A 54 -34.31 4.96 18.73
N ASP A 55 -34.31 5.66 17.62
CA ASP A 55 -34.42 5.14 16.25
C ASP A 55 -33.08 5.04 15.51
N ILE A 56 -32.00 5.51 16.11
CA ILE A 56 -30.65 5.47 15.51
C ILE A 56 -29.81 4.42 16.24
N LYS A 57 -29.35 3.39 15.51
CA LYS A 57 -28.35 2.46 16.03
C LYS A 57 -26.98 3.14 16.10
N PRO A 58 -26.28 3.10 17.22
CA PRO A 58 -24.98 3.76 17.38
C PRO A 58 -23.89 3.10 16.55
N VAL A 59 -22.87 3.88 16.25
CA VAL A 59 -21.53 3.40 15.91
C VAL A 59 -20.64 3.58 17.14
N ILE A 60 -19.68 2.70 17.35
CA ILE A 60 -18.71 2.85 18.43
C ILE A 60 -17.51 3.64 17.91
N ARG A 61 -17.18 4.73 18.61
CA ARG A 61 -16.00 5.55 18.32
C ARG A 61 -14.94 5.38 19.39
N PHE A 62 -13.69 5.43 18.96
CA PHE A 62 -12.56 5.54 19.86
C PHE A 62 -12.41 7.01 20.29
N LYS A 63 -12.27 7.27 21.58
CA LYS A 63 -11.99 8.60 22.14
C LYS A 63 -10.52 8.92 21.95
N SER A 64 -10.18 9.58 20.86
CA SER A 64 -8.79 9.97 20.56
C SER A 64 -8.25 10.99 21.58
N LYS A 65 -6.95 10.99 21.81
CA LYS A 65 -6.30 12.06 22.56
C LYS A 65 -6.56 13.40 21.89
N ILE A 66 -6.84 14.44 22.68
CA ILE A 66 -7.13 15.79 22.16
C ILE A 66 -5.93 16.71 22.38
N GLU A 67 -5.34 16.66 23.57
CA GLU A 67 -4.26 17.56 23.96
C GLU A 67 -2.88 16.98 23.63
N GLY A 68 -1.92 17.88 23.41
CA GLY A 68 -0.54 17.53 23.13
C GLY A 68 -0.34 16.95 21.72
N ASN A 69 0.80 16.30 21.54
CA ASN A 69 1.23 15.76 20.26
C ASN A 69 1.48 14.26 20.37
N SER A 70 1.19 13.55 19.27
CA SER A 70 1.61 12.15 19.10
C SER A 70 2.85 12.08 18.22
N LYS A 71 3.80 11.25 18.62
CA LYS A 71 5.07 11.04 17.93
C LYS A 71 5.16 9.62 17.40
N LEU A 72 5.77 9.48 16.24
CA LEU A 72 6.09 8.23 15.60
C LEU A 72 7.54 8.30 15.11
N ASN A 73 8.37 7.37 15.53
CA ASN A 73 9.67 7.15 14.92
C ASN A 73 9.46 6.15 13.74
N ASP A 74 9.43 6.69 12.54
CA ASP A 74 9.21 5.91 11.32
C ASP A 74 10.55 5.46 10.73
N LEU A 75 10.70 4.17 10.46
CA LEU A 75 11.97 3.60 10.00
C LEU A 75 12.45 4.14 8.64
N VAL A 76 11.55 4.73 7.85
CA VAL A 76 11.88 5.35 6.55
C VAL A 76 11.81 6.87 6.63
N GLN A 77 10.73 7.42 7.16
CA GLN A 77 10.50 8.87 7.18
C GLN A 77 11.24 9.59 8.32
N GLY A 78 11.63 8.86 9.36
CA GLY A 78 12.20 9.39 10.59
C GLY A 78 11.13 9.89 11.57
N ASP A 79 11.44 10.85 12.40
CA ASP A 79 10.51 11.36 13.41
C ASP A 79 9.36 12.13 12.76
N VAL A 80 8.14 11.65 12.98
CA VAL A 80 6.89 12.29 12.55
C VAL A 80 6.09 12.68 13.78
N GLU A 81 5.63 13.91 13.83
CA GLU A 81 4.83 14.44 14.92
C GLU A 81 3.55 15.09 14.39
N ILE A 82 2.44 14.85 15.07
CA ILE A 82 1.15 15.47 14.75
C ILE A 82 0.46 15.98 16.02
N GLU A 83 -0.32 17.05 15.89
CA GLU A 83 -1.19 17.52 16.97
C GLU A 83 -2.34 16.54 17.16
N ASN A 84 -2.61 16.14 18.40
CA ASN A 84 -3.66 15.17 18.71
C ASN A 84 -5.07 15.64 18.33
N ASN A 85 -5.34 16.95 18.36
CA ASN A 85 -6.61 17.53 17.98
C ASN A 85 -6.97 17.31 16.49
N THR A 86 -5.96 17.01 15.65
CA THR A 86 -6.16 16.68 14.23
C THR A 86 -6.69 15.27 14.00
N ILE A 87 -6.63 14.40 15.01
CA ILE A 87 -7.18 13.05 14.98
C ILE A 87 -8.62 13.11 15.50
N GLU A 88 -9.57 12.74 14.67
CA GLU A 88 -10.97 12.63 15.10
C GLU A 88 -11.22 11.49 16.10
N ASP A 89 -12.35 11.52 16.81
CA ASP A 89 -12.87 10.32 17.44
C ASP A 89 -13.38 9.40 16.33
N PHE A 90 -12.55 8.45 15.91
CA PHE A 90 -12.79 7.63 14.73
C PHE A 90 -13.65 6.40 15.04
N ILE A 91 -14.47 6.00 14.07
CA ILE A 91 -15.30 4.82 14.21
C ILE A 91 -14.42 3.57 14.23
N ILE A 92 -14.60 2.72 15.23
CA ILE A 92 -13.97 1.40 15.34
C ILE A 92 -14.95 0.28 15.02
N LEU A 93 -16.25 0.44 15.33
CA LEU A 93 -17.29 -0.53 15.03
C LEU A 93 -18.50 0.19 14.39
N ARG A 94 -19.00 -0.35 13.29
CA ARG A 94 -20.18 0.17 12.61
C ARG A 94 -21.45 -0.28 13.30
N ASN A 95 -22.58 0.35 12.95
CA ASN A 95 -23.90 0.02 13.51
C ASN A 95 -24.42 -1.36 13.15
N ASP A 96 -23.84 -2.03 12.15
CA ASP A 96 -24.10 -3.42 11.78
C ASP A 96 -23.22 -4.43 12.55
N GLY A 97 -22.33 -3.93 13.42
CA GLY A 97 -21.40 -4.75 14.20
C GLY A 97 -20.09 -5.08 13.46
N THR A 98 -19.88 -4.56 12.23
CA THR A 98 -18.62 -4.80 11.52
C THR A 98 -17.52 -3.84 11.99
N PRO A 99 -16.28 -4.35 12.25
CA PRO A 99 -15.15 -3.49 12.59
C PRO A 99 -14.72 -2.63 11.40
N THR A 100 -14.13 -1.48 11.69
CA THR A 100 -13.47 -0.67 10.67
C THR A 100 -12.01 -1.11 10.50
N TYR A 101 -11.39 -0.69 9.41
CA TYR A 101 -10.01 -1.02 9.08
C TYR A 101 -9.03 -0.78 10.25
N ASN A 102 -9.14 0.37 10.93
CA ASN A 102 -8.19 0.67 12.01
C ASN A 102 -8.28 -0.32 13.18
N LEU A 103 -9.47 -0.81 13.51
CA LEU A 103 -9.61 -1.83 14.55
C LEU A 103 -9.18 -3.20 14.04
N SER A 104 -9.72 -3.64 12.90
CA SER A 104 -9.44 -5.00 12.39
C SER A 104 -7.95 -5.21 12.12
N ALA A 105 -7.29 -4.27 11.42
CA ALA A 105 -5.87 -4.38 11.14
C ALA A 105 -5.01 -4.40 12.41
N THR A 106 -5.31 -3.54 13.40
CA THR A 106 -4.56 -3.54 14.66
C THR A 106 -4.70 -4.86 15.42
N VAL A 107 -5.91 -5.44 15.42
CA VAL A 107 -6.17 -6.72 16.09
C VAL A 107 -5.47 -7.87 15.36
N ASP A 108 -5.59 -7.92 14.04
CA ASP A 108 -4.96 -8.95 13.22
C ASP A 108 -3.43 -8.90 13.35
N ASP A 109 -2.83 -7.71 13.25
CA ASP A 109 -1.39 -7.49 13.40
C ASP A 109 -0.90 -7.96 14.78
N HIS A 110 -1.64 -7.63 15.85
CA HIS A 110 -1.30 -8.10 17.20
C HIS A 110 -1.42 -9.63 17.33
N GLN A 111 -2.53 -10.21 16.88
CA GLN A 111 -2.77 -11.66 17.00
C GLN A 111 -1.79 -12.48 16.15
N MET A 112 -1.35 -11.96 15.01
CA MET A 112 -0.35 -12.57 14.14
C MET A 112 1.08 -12.31 14.61
N GLY A 113 1.30 -11.52 15.67
CA GLY A 113 2.62 -11.19 16.19
C GLY A 113 3.46 -10.35 15.22
N MET A 114 2.81 -9.44 14.45
CA MET A 114 3.52 -8.57 13.52
C MET A 114 4.45 -7.62 14.27
N THR A 115 5.74 -7.67 13.95
CA THR A 115 6.78 -6.82 14.56
C THR A 115 7.02 -5.54 13.77
N HIS A 116 6.79 -5.57 12.45
CA HIS A 116 7.02 -4.45 11.54
C HIS A 116 5.84 -4.28 10.59
N ILE A 117 5.38 -3.05 10.39
CA ILE A 117 4.32 -2.69 9.45
C ILE A 117 4.91 -1.77 8.39
N ILE A 118 5.14 -2.31 7.20
CA ILE A 118 5.71 -1.60 6.04
C ILE A 118 4.61 -1.35 5.03
N ARG A 119 4.29 -0.07 4.74
CA ARG A 119 3.16 0.29 3.87
C ARG A 119 3.31 1.67 3.23
N GLY A 120 2.39 2.05 2.36
CA GLY A 120 2.37 3.37 1.74
C GLY A 120 2.12 4.51 2.74
N ASP A 121 2.70 5.67 2.48
CA ASP A 121 2.66 6.84 3.37
C ASP A 121 1.27 7.53 3.44
N ASP A 122 0.34 7.16 2.58
CA ASP A 122 -1.08 7.55 2.70
C ASP A 122 -1.77 6.95 3.93
N HIS A 123 -1.15 5.98 4.57
CA HIS A 123 -1.61 5.38 5.83
C HIS A 123 -1.03 6.01 7.10
N LYS A 124 -0.22 7.05 7.03
CA LYS A 124 0.42 7.69 8.22
C LYS A 124 -0.59 8.10 9.29
N ILE A 125 -1.69 8.74 8.91
CA ILE A 125 -2.75 9.15 9.87
C ILE A 125 -3.39 7.91 10.52
N ASN A 126 -3.56 6.82 9.78
CA ASN A 126 -4.07 5.58 10.34
C ASN A 126 -3.11 5.00 11.40
N THR A 127 -1.80 5.15 11.22
CA THR A 127 -0.81 4.70 12.21
C THR A 127 -1.04 5.35 13.56
N PHE A 128 -1.25 6.67 13.62
CA PHE A 128 -1.54 7.36 14.87
C PHE A 128 -2.84 6.90 15.53
N LYS A 129 -3.86 6.55 14.72
CA LYS A 129 -5.11 5.94 15.22
C LYS A 129 -4.86 4.54 15.79
N GLN A 130 -4.10 3.72 15.07
CA GLN A 130 -3.77 2.36 15.47
C GLN A 130 -2.88 2.30 16.72
N ILE A 131 -1.88 3.17 16.83
CA ILE A 131 -1.05 3.30 18.03
C ILE A 131 -1.91 3.58 19.26
N GLN A 132 -2.92 4.44 19.16
CA GLN A 132 -3.83 4.70 20.28
C GLN A 132 -4.63 3.46 20.68
N ILE A 133 -5.02 2.60 19.71
CA ILE A 133 -5.69 1.31 20.00
C ILE A 133 -4.70 0.36 20.70
N TYR A 134 -3.47 0.18 20.19
CA TYR A 134 -2.44 -0.63 20.84
C TYR A 134 -2.24 -0.21 22.32
N GLN A 135 -2.10 1.10 22.54
CA GLN A 135 -1.90 1.66 23.88
C GLN A 135 -3.11 1.42 24.80
N ALA A 136 -4.33 1.58 24.30
CA ALA A 136 -5.55 1.34 25.05
C ALA A 136 -5.74 -0.14 25.43
N MET A 137 -5.26 -1.04 24.58
CA MET A 137 -5.29 -2.49 24.84
C MET A 137 -4.12 -2.98 25.70
N GLY A 138 -3.14 -2.13 25.99
CA GLY A 138 -1.90 -2.53 26.68
C GLY A 138 -1.01 -3.45 25.86
N TRP A 139 -1.11 -3.38 24.52
CA TRP A 139 -0.31 -4.16 23.59
C TRP A 139 0.97 -3.44 23.19
N ASP A 140 2.02 -4.20 22.89
CA ASP A 140 3.23 -3.66 22.31
C ASP A 140 2.95 -3.08 20.92
N VAL A 141 3.48 -1.88 20.68
CA VAL A 141 3.33 -1.20 19.39
C VAL A 141 4.41 -1.69 18.44
N PRO A 142 4.05 -2.19 17.23
CA PRO A 142 5.04 -2.62 16.24
C PRO A 142 5.83 -1.43 15.67
N GLU A 143 6.96 -1.71 15.04
CA GLU A 143 7.72 -0.74 14.25
C GLU A 143 6.97 -0.39 12.96
N PHE A 144 7.03 0.87 12.55
CA PHE A 144 6.38 1.34 11.33
C PHE A 144 7.38 1.87 10.31
N ALA A 145 7.13 1.58 9.03
CA ALA A 145 7.88 2.11 7.91
C ALA A 145 6.91 2.58 6.80
N HIS A 146 6.88 3.88 6.53
CA HIS A 146 6.01 4.43 5.49
C HIS A 146 6.80 4.76 4.23
N ILE A 147 6.51 3.98 3.18
CA ILE A 147 7.13 4.12 1.86
C ILE A 147 6.39 5.20 1.06
N PRO A 148 7.11 6.16 0.44
CA PRO A 148 6.49 7.18 -0.40
C PRO A 148 5.67 6.57 -1.54
N LEU A 149 4.57 7.25 -1.89
CA LEU A 149 3.72 6.82 -3.00
C LEU A 149 4.44 6.97 -4.34
N ILE A 150 4.07 6.11 -5.27
CA ILE A 150 4.51 6.18 -6.66
C ILE A 150 3.63 7.22 -7.39
N HIS A 151 4.27 8.09 -8.15
CA HIS A 151 3.63 9.13 -8.95
C HIS A 151 3.80 8.86 -10.45
N THR A 152 2.95 9.47 -11.25
CA THR A 152 3.15 9.56 -12.71
C THR A 152 4.35 10.50 -13.03
N ILE A 153 4.80 10.50 -14.27
CA ILE A 153 5.87 11.42 -14.72
C ILE A 153 5.48 12.88 -14.47
N GLU A 154 4.19 13.21 -14.60
CA GLU A 154 3.64 14.56 -14.37
C GLU A 154 3.53 14.91 -12.87
N GLY A 155 3.86 13.98 -11.97
CA GLY A 155 3.87 14.21 -10.53
C GLY A 155 2.51 14.02 -9.85
N LYS A 156 1.52 13.40 -10.49
CA LYS A 156 0.25 13.02 -9.88
C LYS A 156 0.39 11.66 -9.20
N LYS A 157 -0.32 11.46 -8.07
CA LYS A 157 -0.41 10.14 -7.44
C LYS A 157 -0.91 9.12 -8.47
N LEU A 158 -0.16 8.01 -8.62
CA LEU A 158 -0.57 6.93 -9.50
C LEU A 158 -1.87 6.31 -8.99
N SER A 159 -2.88 6.23 -9.83
CA SER A 159 -4.18 5.65 -9.49
C SER A 159 -4.57 4.56 -10.49
N LYS A 160 -5.48 3.67 -10.11
CA LYS A 160 -6.02 2.63 -11.01
C LYS A 160 -6.67 3.19 -12.28
N ARG A 161 -7.01 4.49 -12.30
CA ARG A 161 -7.61 5.18 -13.46
C ARG A 161 -6.57 5.73 -14.45
N ASP A 162 -5.30 5.83 -14.03
CA ASP A 162 -4.23 6.41 -14.82
C ASP A 162 -3.45 5.34 -15.63
N ASN A 163 -4.12 4.23 -16.05
CA ASN A 163 -3.46 3.05 -16.63
C ASN A 163 -2.30 2.57 -15.74
N ALA A 164 -2.45 2.69 -14.42
CA ALA A 164 -1.57 2.05 -13.46
C ALA A 164 -1.72 0.56 -13.70
N SER A 165 -0.82 0.06 -14.51
CA SER A 165 -0.79 -1.27 -15.01
C SER A 165 -0.77 -2.24 -13.84
N THR A 166 -1.62 -3.23 -13.89
CA THR A 166 -1.48 -4.40 -13.01
C THR A 166 -0.24 -5.18 -13.41
N LEU A 167 0.23 -6.10 -12.59
CA LEU A 167 1.35 -6.99 -12.96
C LEU A 167 1.04 -7.72 -14.28
N ASP A 168 -0.21 -8.09 -14.51
CA ASP A 168 -0.67 -8.75 -15.73
C ASP A 168 -0.51 -7.86 -16.99
N ASP A 169 -0.71 -6.55 -16.87
CA ASP A 169 -0.52 -5.63 -17.99
C ASP A 169 0.94 -5.55 -18.43
N TYR A 170 1.89 -5.55 -17.47
CA TYR A 170 3.32 -5.62 -17.81
C TYR A 170 3.69 -6.96 -18.45
N SER A 171 3.13 -8.05 -17.94
CA SER A 171 3.33 -9.38 -18.52
C SER A 171 2.79 -9.45 -19.95
N LYS A 172 1.62 -8.87 -20.23
CA LYS A 172 1.00 -8.84 -21.59
C LYS A 172 1.86 -8.17 -22.64
N ILE A 173 2.56 -7.10 -22.28
CA ILE A 173 3.50 -6.41 -23.19
C ILE A 173 4.89 -7.07 -23.23
N GLY A 174 5.06 -8.21 -22.55
CA GLY A 174 6.27 -8.99 -22.62
C GLY A 174 7.41 -8.50 -21.73
N ILE A 175 7.09 -7.83 -20.61
CA ILE A 175 8.09 -7.51 -19.58
C ILE A 175 8.38 -8.77 -18.76
N MET A 176 9.67 -9.09 -18.62
CA MET A 176 10.13 -10.24 -17.83
C MET A 176 9.96 -9.99 -16.34
N PRO A 177 9.60 -11.02 -15.54
CA PRO A 177 9.43 -10.87 -14.09
C PRO A 177 10.65 -10.29 -13.38
N ASP A 178 11.85 -10.72 -13.75
CA ASP A 178 13.11 -10.26 -13.15
C ASP A 178 13.38 -8.78 -13.44
N ALA A 179 13.12 -8.35 -14.67
CA ALA A 179 13.24 -6.95 -15.06
C ALA A 179 12.25 -6.06 -14.29
N LEU A 180 11.01 -6.49 -14.18
CA LEU A 180 9.98 -5.76 -13.42
C LEU A 180 10.32 -5.70 -11.94
N ARG A 181 10.73 -6.82 -11.34
CA ARG A 181 11.17 -6.87 -9.94
C ARG A 181 12.32 -5.90 -9.67
N ASN A 182 13.37 -5.93 -10.52
CA ASN A 182 14.49 -5.03 -10.38
C ASN A 182 14.09 -3.57 -10.54
N TYR A 183 13.23 -3.27 -11.51
CA TYR A 183 12.71 -1.92 -11.69
C TYR A 183 11.93 -1.42 -10.46
N LEU A 184 11.01 -2.24 -9.94
CA LEU A 184 10.22 -1.90 -8.75
C LEU A 184 11.11 -1.74 -7.51
N LEU A 185 12.14 -2.56 -7.35
CA LEU A 185 13.14 -2.41 -6.29
C LEU A 185 13.81 -1.03 -6.39
N ARG A 186 14.31 -0.68 -7.58
CA ARG A 186 14.99 0.60 -7.82
C ARG A 186 14.07 1.81 -7.81
N LEU A 187 12.77 1.62 -7.90
CA LEU A 187 11.81 2.72 -7.95
C LEU A 187 11.74 3.52 -6.64
N GLY A 188 12.09 2.92 -5.51
CA GLY A 188 12.09 3.61 -4.22
C GLY A 188 13.28 3.26 -3.33
N TRP A 189 14.20 2.39 -3.78
CA TRP A 189 15.33 1.94 -3.01
C TRP A 189 16.63 2.08 -3.81
N SER A 190 17.73 2.31 -3.12
CA SER A 190 19.06 2.43 -3.72
C SER A 190 20.13 1.74 -2.87
N TYR A 191 21.11 1.18 -3.57
CA TYR A 191 22.31 0.61 -2.97
C TYR A 191 23.51 0.96 -3.83
N GLN A 192 24.35 1.87 -3.34
CA GLN A 192 25.48 2.42 -4.09
C GLN A 192 25.04 2.92 -5.49
N ASP A 193 25.86 2.75 -6.51
CA ASP A 193 25.58 3.11 -7.91
C ASP A 193 25.07 1.93 -8.75
N LYS A 194 24.69 0.82 -8.08
CA LYS A 194 24.25 -0.39 -8.77
C LYS A 194 22.81 -0.28 -9.26
N GLU A 195 22.61 -0.57 -10.55
CA GLU A 195 21.29 -0.50 -11.20
C GLU A 195 20.64 -1.88 -11.40
N ILE A 196 21.44 -2.89 -11.69
CA ILE A 196 20.97 -4.26 -11.99
C ILE A 196 21.31 -5.19 -10.83
N PHE A 197 20.29 -5.90 -10.34
CA PHE A 197 20.39 -6.82 -9.22
C PHE A 197 19.80 -8.19 -9.59
N THR A 198 20.48 -9.26 -9.24
CA THR A 198 19.84 -10.57 -9.18
C THR A 198 18.88 -10.63 -7.99
N LEU A 199 18.10 -11.70 -7.90
CA LEU A 199 17.21 -11.91 -6.74
C LEU A 199 18.03 -12.04 -5.45
N GLU A 200 19.12 -12.85 -5.52
CA GLU A 200 20.03 -13.12 -4.40
C GLU A 200 20.67 -11.82 -3.90
N GLU A 201 21.20 -11.01 -4.80
CA GLU A 201 21.79 -9.71 -4.46
C GLU A 201 20.76 -8.74 -3.89
N SER A 202 19.52 -8.79 -4.40
CA SER A 202 18.42 -7.99 -3.87
C SER A 202 18.11 -8.37 -2.42
N ILE A 203 18.08 -9.66 -2.10
CA ILE A 203 17.85 -10.17 -0.74
C ILE A 203 19.02 -9.82 0.18
N GLU A 204 20.27 -9.97 -0.30
CA GLU A 204 21.48 -9.73 0.49
C GLU A 204 21.62 -8.26 0.89
N HIS A 205 21.31 -7.34 -0.03
CA HIS A 205 21.60 -5.92 0.17
C HIS A 205 20.40 -5.09 0.61
N PHE A 206 19.17 -5.62 0.46
CA PHE A 206 17.97 -4.87 0.82
C PHE A 206 17.92 -4.53 2.32
N ASN A 207 17.70 -3.25 2.60
CA ASN A 207 17.42 -2.75 3.94
C ASN A 207 16.53 -1.52 3.87
N LEU A 208 15.87 -1.19 4.99
CA LEU A 208 14.95 -0.05 5.05
C LEU A 208 15.68 1.30 4.92
N ALA A 209 16.94 1.39 5.33
CA ALA A 209 17.72 2.62 5.23
C ALA A 209 18.01 3.06 3.78
N GLY A 210 18.00 2.10 2.86
CA GLY A 210 18.13 2.37 1.41
C GLY A 210 16.85 2.92 0.76
N ILE A 211 15.72 2.95 1.47
CA ILE A 211 14.47 3.48 0.93
C ILE A 211 14.48 5.00 0.95
N GLY A 212 14.23 5.61 -0.20
CA GLY A 212 14.13 7.06 -0.35
C GLY A 212 12.91 7.65 0.35
N LYS A 213 13.02 8.89 0.84
CA LYS A 213 11.93 9.60 1.51
C LYS A 213 11.00 10.36 0.57
N SER A 214 11.37 10.49 -0.69
CA SER A 214 10.62 11.24 -1.71
C SER A 214 9.85 10.32 -2.65
N PRO A 215 8.67 10.74 -3.14
CA PRO A 215 7.91 9.97 -4.12
C PRO A 215 8.73 9.68 -5.38
N SER A 216 8.65 8.44 -5.84
CA SER A 216 9.27 8.00 -7.10
C SER A 216 8.30 8.15 -8.26
N LYS A 217 8.83 8.31 -9.47
CA LYS A 217 8.02 8.42 -10.69
C LYS A 217 8.11 7.13 -11.51
N LEU A 218 6.94 6.61 -11.89
CA LEU A 218 6.86 5.45 -12.79
C LEU A 218 7.22 5.90 -14.22
N ASP A 219 8.23 5.28 -14.79
CA ASP A 219 8.74 5.57 -16.12
C ASP A 219 8.82 4.30 -16.97
N MET A 220 7.92 4.18 -17.95
CA MET A 220 7.87 3.04 -18.85
C MET A 220 9.11 2.91 -19.73
N SER A 221 9.76 4.01 -20.07
CA SER A 221 10.99 3.97 -20.89
C SER A 221 12.13 3.28 -20.14
N ARG A 222 12.23 3.51 -18.82
CA ARG A 222 13.21 2.83 -17.96
C ARG A 222 12.87 1.36 -17.77
N ILE A 223 11.57 0.99 -17.64
CA ILE A 223 11.14 -0.42 -17.56
C ILE A 223 11.57 -1.16 -18.82
N LEU A 224 11.30 -0.59 -20.01
CA LEU A 224 11.68 -1.18 -21.30
C LEU A 224 13.20 -1.30 -21.46
N SER A 225 13.96 -0.29 -21.04
CA SER A 225 15.42 -0.33 -21.08
C SER A 225 15.99 -1.41 -20.16
N MET A 226 15.41 -1.55 -18.96
CA MET A 226 15.82 -2.60 -18.03
C MET A 226 15.45 -4.00 -18.56
N ASN A 227 14.26 -4.14 -19.14
CA ASN A 227 13.82 -5.39 -19.75
C ASN A 227 14.70 -5.80 -20.93
N GLU A 228 15.09 -4.84 -21.78
CA GLU A 228 16.06 -5.04 -22.86
C GLU A 228 17.40 -5.60 -22.33
N HIS A 229 17.89 -5.07 -21.22
CA HIS A 229 19.11 -5.58 -20.56
C HIS A 229 18.94 -7.06 -20.15
N TYR A 230 17.85 -7.40 -19.47
CA TYR A 230 17.59 -8.78 -19.03
C TYR A 230 17.44 -9.73 -20.22
N ILE A 231 16.71 -9.34 -21.27
CA ILE A 231 16.59 -10.15 -22.50
C ILE A 231 17.96 -10.41 -23.15
N LYS A 232 18.83 -9.40 -23.19
CA LYS A 232 20.16 -9.53 -23.81
C LYS A 232 21.11 -10.41 -23.00
N THR A 233 20.99 -10.42 -21.68
CA THR A 233 21.93 -11.11 -20.78
C THR A 233 21.51 -12.51 -20.39
N ILE A 234 20.23 -12.85 -20.45
CA ILE A 234 19.72 -14.18 -20.12
C ILE A 234 20.25 -15.27 -21.06
N ASP A 235 20.41 -16.49 -20.55
CA ASP A 235 20.70 -17.66 -21.38
C ASP A 235 19.60 -17.92 -22.41
N GLU A 236 19.96 -18.43 -23.59
CA GLU A 236 19.01 -18.62 -24.69
C GLU A 236 17.96 -19.70 -24.40
N ASN A 237 18.29 -20.74 -23.62
CA ASN A 237 17.32 -21.75 -23.23
C ASN A 237 16.30 -21.17 -22.24
N ASP A 238 16.77 -20.36 -21.29
CA ASP A 238 15.89 -19.69 -20.33
C ASP A 238 15.01 -18.63 -21.03
N LEU A 239 15.60 -17.87 -21.95
CA LEU A 239 14.83 -16.94 -22.80
C LEU A 239 13.74 -17.68 -23.60
N TYR A 240 14.08 -18.86 -24.15
CA TYR A 240 13.11 -19.69 -24.86
C TYR A 240 11.97 -20.13 -23.94
N GLN A 241 12.27 -20.54 -22.70
CA GLN A 241 11.23 -20.91 -21.73
C GLN A 241 10.30 -19.73 -21.43
N CYS A 242 10.86 -18.55 -21.13
CA CYS A 242 10.10 -17.32 -20.91
C CYS A 242 9.19 -16.99 -22.11
N LEU A 243 9.72 -17.11 -23.34
CA LEU A 243 8.95 -16.87 -24.57
C LEU A 243 7.84 -17.89 -24.76
N ASP A 244 8.11 -19.19 -24.53
CA ASP A 244 7.12 -20.25 -24.68
C ASP A 244 5.97 -20.11 -23.68
N GLU A 245 6.28 -19.71 -22.43
CA GLU A 245 5.27 -19.40 -21.40
C GLU A 245 4.46 -18.17 -21.78
N TYR A 246 5.12 -17.10 -22.19
CA TYR A 246 4.46 -15.88 -22.67
C TYR A 246 3.48 -16.18 -23.80
N CYS A 247 3.91 -16.98 -24.80
CA CYS A 247 3.06 -17.38 -25.92
C CYS A 247 1.87 -18.22 -25.48
N LYS A 248 2.05 -19.14 -24.51
CA LYS A 248 0.94 -19.96 -23.98
C LYS A 248 -0.16 -19.14 -23.31
N ILE A 249 0.22 -18.04 -22.67
CA ILE A 249 -0.70 -17.22 -21.86
C ILE A 249 -1.34 -16.13 -22.72
N TYR A 250 -0.57 -15.42 -23.54
CA TYR A 250 -1.00 -14.18 -24.17
C TYR A 250 -1.07 -14.23 -25.72
N LYS A 251 -0.52 -15.26 -26.36
CA LYS A 251 -0.41 -15.38 -27.82
C LYS A 251 -0.82 -16.78 -28.29
N GLU A 252 -0.36 -17.17 -29.44
CA GLU A 252 -0.50 -18.55 -29.95
C GLU A 252 0.68 -19.41 -29.50
N LYS A 253 0.38 -20.63 -29.06
CA LYS A 253 1.39 -21.62 -28.67
C LYS A 253 2.36 -21.89 -29.83
N ILE A 254 3.65 -21.89 -29.56
CA ILE A 254 4.70 -22.23 -30.54
C ILE A 254 4.51 -23.68 -31.00
N GLN A 255 4.25 -23.87 -32.30
CA GLN A 255 4.07 -25.19 -32.89
C GLN A 255 5.38 -26.00 -32.83
N ASP A 256 5.31 -27.29 -32.52
CA ASP A 256 6.49 -28.14 -32.33
C ASP A 256 7.48 -28.10 -33.51
N LYS A 257 6.95 -28.06 -34.73
CA LYS A 257 7.76 -27.96 -35.97
C LYS A 257 8.56 -26.63 -36.06
N ARG A 258 8.13 -25.56 -35.37
CA ARG A 258 8.78 -24.26 -35.38
C ARG A 258 9.79 -24.07 -34.23
N LYS A 259 9.70 -24.87 -33.17
CA LYS A 259 10.55 -24.76 -31.96
C LYS A 259 12.05 -24.72 -32.27
N PRO A 260 12.62 -25.62 -33.13
CA PRO A 260 14.05 -25.58 -33.44
C PRO A 260 14.49 -24.27 -34.11
N LYS A 261 13.65 -23.76 -35.04
CA LYS A 261 13.93 -22.51 -35.74
C LYS A 261 13.85 -21.30 -34.77
N VAL A 262 12.86 -21.26 -33.90
CA VAL A 262 12.75 -20.20 -32.89
C VAL A 262 13.98 -20.19 -32.00
N LYS A 263 14.37 -21.36 -31.45
CA LYS A 263 15.58 -21.48 -30.61
C LYS A 263 16.83 -20.98 -31.31
N SER A 264 17.07 -21.39 -32.54
CA SER A 264 18.27 -20.94 -33.29
C SER A 264 18.27 -19.46 -33.70
N SER A 265 17.12 -18.81 -33.62
CA SER A 265 17.00 -17.38 -33.94
C SER A 265 17.15 -16.47 -32.71
N LEU A 266 17.06 -17.02 -31.50
CA LEU A 266 17.06 -16.23 -30.27
C LEU A 266 18.36 -15.45 -30.07
N SER A 267 19.53 -16.00 -30.42
CA SER A 267 20.81 -15.31 -30.35
C SER A 267 20.85 -13.98 -31.14
N PHE A 268 20.11 -13.94 -32.23
CA PHE A 268 19.95 -12.74 -33.05
C PHE A 268 18.81 -11.82 -32.52
N LEU A 269 17.66 -12.41 -32.21
CA LEU A 269 16.45 -11.67 -31.83
C LEU A 269 16.62 -10.93 -30.50
N LYS A 270 17.28 -11.54 -29.50
CA LYS A 270 17.50 -10.91 -28.18
C LYS A 270 18.30 -9.61 -28.26
N ASN A 271 19.11 -9.39 -29.29
CA ASN A 271 19.87 -8.16 -29.47
C ASN A 271 19.03 -7.00 -30.02
N LYS A 272 17.83 -7.27 -30.56
CA LYS A 272 16.95 -6.28 -31.17
C LYS A 272 15.67 -6.04 -30.40
N ALA A 273 15.30 -6.98 -29.53
CA ALA A 273 14.05 -6.97 -28.78
C ALA A 273 14.19 -6.21 -27.45
N LYS A 274 13.17 -5.47 -27.08
CA LYS A 274 13.00 -4.87 -25.77
C LYS A 274 11.99 -5.63 -24.92
N THR A 275 11.15 -6.46 -25.54
CA THR A 275 10.10 -7.23 -24.88
C THR A 275 10.02 -8.64 -25.47
N LEU A 276 9.36 -9.56 -24.74
CA LEU A 276 9.04 -10.88 -25.31
C LEU A 276 8.07 -10.76 -26.48
N GLU A 277 7.24 -9.73 -26.51
CA GLU A 277 6.36 -9.43 -27.63
C GLU A 277 7.13 -9.08 -28.91
N ASP A 278 8.23 -8.32 -28.79
CA ASP A 278 9.11 -8.01 -29.94
C ASP A 278 9.77 -9.28 -30.52
N ILE A 279 10.09 -10.26 -29.66
CA ILE A 279 10.65 -11.53 -30.12
C ILE A 279 9.58 -12.38 -30.82
N TYR A 280 8.33 -12.31 -30.34
CA TYR A 280 7.21 -13.05 -30.93
C TYR A 280 6.83 -12.54 -32.31
N ASN A 281 6.80 -11.22 -32.52
CA ASN A 281 6.43 -10.57 -33.77
C ASN A 281 7.55 -10.65 -34.83
#